data_d3b0b5dac548b28d6a3a17824d455dd2
#
_entry.id   d3b0b5dac548b28d6a3a17824d455dd2
#
_cell.length_a   1.000
_cell.length_b   1.000
_cell.length_c   1.000
_cell.angle_alpha   90.00
_cell.angle_beta   90.00
_cell.angle_gamma   90.00
#
_symmetry.space_group_name_H-M   'P 1'
#
loop_
_entity.id
_entity.type
_entity.pdbx_description
1 polymer ?
#
loop_
_entity_poly.entity_id
_entity_poly.type
_entity_poly.pdbx_seq_one_letter_code
_entity_poly.pdbx_strand_id
1 'polypeptide(L)'
;VGEQQQMEWLTITSPGEAPLEGFLLMGASDKDSQDPNMIGMFGSGIKYSIAQLARAGRLPRIYLGLTQIEFGLGKIQVRAREHQEILYRVNGGGWKSYGSVIQMGEKDWNDLWMPVREFVSNALDEVGGNPAGIRAELTNKAPRAKSGETRIYIPWGGGGEEKSQQTLQSGLETLFLHFRPNGGNLRQQYGPIEKREPGPPRFFRRGVLIRSWQGQGDQALPSLYDYNFKDLDLDEARKASDWDIAHRVGGLLTSQPRVFADMVMKLGQREDAAAWWEGKFLNEYALTSYSSDIRAGIVAELASRLGDKGVLAATEQSARIAESRGLKAMVVPVAWAHALESMGGPTVGNVVGDMAKQGWQEAELPALALDQCQVWCRRIESWGLAAGKPRPGFIGFREQPGQAGITKGQYNPKTKTVQLNLELGGEDLEMTILEELAHHYSGQADYTRGFQEWLLRAVMRGIMGEGQRKE
;
A
#
# COMPACT_ATOMS: atom_id res chain seq x y z
N VAL A 1 3.50 -15.54 -54.91
CA VAL A 1 4.68 -15.95 -54.15
C VAL A 1 4.48 -15.34 -52.79
N GLY A 2 3.98 -16.13 -51.81
CA GLY A 2 3.76 -15.64 -50.46
C GLY A 2 5.11 -15.39 -49.81
N GLU A 3 5.30 -14.21 -49.27
CA GLU A 3 6.40 -13.92 -48.36
C GLU A 3 6.32 -14.93 -47.20
N GLN A 4 7.26 -15.83 -47.10
CA GLN A 4 7.46 -16.64 -45.91
C GLN A 4 7.81 -15.66 -44.78
N GLN A 5 6.85 -15.34 -43.94
CA GLN A 5 7.10 -14.57 -42.71
C GLN A 5 8.19 -15.35 -41.94
N GLN A 6 9.38 -14.76 -41.90
CA GLN A 6 10.51 -15.34 -41.20
C GLN A 6 10.13 -15.37 -39.70
N MET A 7 10.17 -16.54 -39.08
CA MET A 7 9.79 -16.74 -37.69
C MET A 7 10.71 -15.94 -36.78
N GLU A 8 10.14 -15.06 -36.01
CA GLU A 8 10.86 -14.30 -35.00
C GLU A 8 10.88 -15.08 -33.69
N TRP A 9 11.99 -15.00 -32.97
CA TRP A 9 12.20 -15.68 -31.70
C TRP A 9 12.54 -14.67 -30.60
N LEU A 10 11.87 -14.78 -29.45
CA LEU A 10 12.41 -14.26 -28.21
C LEU A 10 13.44 -15.25 -27.69
N THR A 11 14.67 -14.79 -27.53
CA THR A 11 15.79 -15.61 -27.03
C THR A 11 16.16 -15.13 -25.64
N ILE A 12 16.16 -16.03 -24.67
CA ILE A 12 16.68 -15.80 -23.31
C ILE A 12 17.96 -16.62 -23.19
N THR A 13 19.06 -15.96 -22.94
CA THR A 13 20.39 -16.57 -22.83
C THR A 13 20.99 -16.27 -21.47
N SER A 14 21.47 -17.29 -20.77
CA SER A 14 22.25 -17.16 -19.52
C SER A 14 23.56 -17.94 -19.64
N PRO A 15 24.64 -17.53 -18.95
CA PRO A 15 25.85 -18.31 -18.81
C PRO A 15 25.58 -19.57 -17.97
N GLY A 16 26.36 -20.61 -18.24
CA GLY A 16 26.19 -21.93 -17.61
C GLY A 16 25.21 -22.83 -18.34
N GLU A 17 25.34 -24.12 -18.09
CA GLU A 17 24.45 -25.16 -18.62
C GLU A 17 23.58 -25.64 -17.47
N ALA A 18 22.31 -25.18 -17.46
CA ALA A 18 21.35 -25.60 -16.45
C ALA A 18 21.10 -27.12 -16.50
N PRO A 19 20.81 -27.76 -15.37
CA PRO A 19 20.57 -29.20 -15.32
C PRO A 19 19.28 -29.58 -16.08
N LEU A 20 19.33 -30.67 -16.85
CA LEU A 20 18.23 -31.18 -17.63
C LEU A 20 16.99 -31.47 -16.77
N GLU A 21 17.21 -32.01 -15.58
CA GLU A 21 16.20 -32.38 -14.59
C GLU A 21 15.36 -31.16 -14.19
N GLY A 22 15.96 -29.97 -14.09
CA GLY A 22 15.27 -28.72 -13.77
C GLY A 22 14.16 -28.37 -14.76
N PHE A 23 14.30 -28.79 -16.01
CA PHE A 23 13.28 -28.60 -17.04
C PHE A 23 12.29 -29.75 -17.16
N LEU A 24 12.65 -30.97 -16.74
CA LEU A 24 11.84 -32.17 -16.96
C LEU A 24 11.08 -32.64 -15.71
N LEU A 25 11.66 -32.53 -14.51
CA LEU A 25 11.03 -33.01 -13.28
C LEU A 25 10.13 -31.96 -12.64
N MET A 26 8.91 -32.36 -12.27
CA MET A 26 7.97 -31.49 -11.57
C MET A 26 8.26 -31.48 -10.07
N GLY A 27 8.25 -30.29 -9.46
CA GLY A 27 8.47 -30.15 -8.01
C GLY A 27 9.92 -30.42 -7.55
N ALA A 28 10.82 -30.80 -8.45
CA ALA A 28 12.23 -30.90 -8.14
C ALA A 28 12.84 -29.50 -8.07
N SER A 29 13.10 -29.02 -6.87
CA SER A 29 13.89 -27.83 -6.62
C SER A 29 14.97 -28.21 -5.61
N ASP A 30 16.22 -28.08 -6.00
CA ASP A 30 17.40 -28.17 -5.12
C ASP A 30 17.75 -26.81 -4.51
N LYS A 31 16.93 -25.80 -4.77
CA LYS A 31 17.13 -24.43 -4.35
C LYS A 31 16.85 -24.29 -2.86
N ASP A 32 17.85 -23.77 -2.13
CA ASP A 32 17.67 -23.45 -0.71
C ASP A 32 16.73 -22.25 -0.57
N SER A 33 15.54 -22.46 -0.02
CA SER A 33 14.54 -21.42 0.23
C SER A 33 15.06 -20.34 1.21
N GLN A 34 16.10 -20.64 1.96
CA GLN A 34 16.75 -19.71 2.91
C GLN A 34 17.79 -18.80 2.22
N ASP A 35 18.26 -19.15 1.03
CA ASP A 35 19.20 -18.28 0.30
C ASP A 35 18.48 -17.00 -0.13
N PRO A 36 18.90 -15.81 0.35
CA PRO A 36 18.27 -14.53 0.02
C PRO A 36 18.41 -14.15 -1.46
N ASN A 37 19.31 -14.78 -2.21
CA ASN A 37 19.52 -14.51 -3.62
C ASN A 37 18.63 -15.38 -4.53
N MET A 38 18.07 -16.47 -4.03
CA MET A 38 17.22 -17.37 -4.79
C MET A 38 15.81 -16.83 -4.96
N ILE A 39 15.33 -16.80 -6.20
CA ILE A 39 14.00 -16.30 -6.59
C ILE A 39 12.99 -17.44 -6.63
N GLY A 40 13.39 -18.58 -7.21
CA GLY A 40 12.55 -19.76 -7.39
C GLY A 40 12.31 -20.53 -6.09
N MET A 41 11.08 -21.03 -5.90
CA MET A 41 10.69 -21.77 -4.70
C MET A 41 10.12 -23.15 -4.99
N PHE A 42 9.28 -23.29 -6.03
CA PHE A 42 8.39 -24.44 -6.16
C PHE A 42 8.80 -25.45 -7.22
N GLY A 43 9.76 -25.18 -8.08
CA GLY A 43 10.16 -26.08 -9.17
C GLY A 43 9.09 -26.36 -10.22
N SER A 44 7.93 -25.70 -10.17
CA SER A 44 6.77 -25.87 -11.08
C SER A 44 6.65 -24.79 -12.15
N GLY A 45 7.26 -23.62 -11.97
CA GLY A 45 7.09 -22.45 -12.83
C GLY A 45 7.42 -22.69 -14.31
N ILE A 46 8.50 -23.45 -14.60
CA ILE A 46 8.87 -23.83 -16.00
C ILE A 46 7.78 -24.69 -16.63
N LYS A 47 7.21 -25.64 -15.90
CA LYS A 47 6.17 -26.56 -16.41
C LYS A 47 4.89 -25.81 -16.76
N TYR A 48 4.47 -24.89 -15.90
CA TYR A 48 3.33 -24.00 -16.17
C TYR A 48 3.60 -23.09 -17.37
N SER A 49 4.83 -22.60 -17.51
CA SER A 49 5.26 -21.79 -18.66
C SER A 49 5.19 -22.57 -19.96
N ILE A 50 5.68 -23.81 -19.98
CA ILE A 50 5.62 -24.67 -21.17
C ILE A 50 4.16 -25.00 -21.52
N ALA A 51 3.30 -25.28 -20.53
CA ALA A 51 1.87 -25.54 -20.77
C ALA A 51 1.17 -24.30 -21.31
N GLN A 52 1.46 -23.12 -20.80
CA GLN A 52 0.91 -21.87 -21.32
C GLN A 52 1.37 -21.59 -22.75
N LEU A 53 2.66 -21.75 -23.05
CA LEU A 53 3.20 -21.60 -24.40
C LEU A 53 2.61 -22.62 -25.36
N ALA A 54 2.35 -23.85 -24.91
CA ALA A 54 1.66 -24.87 -25.67
C ALA A 54 0.23 -24.46 -26.05
N ARG A 55 -0.53 -23.91 -25.10
CA ARG A 55 -1.87 -23.33 -25.35
C ARG A 55 -1.85 -22.21 -26.37
N ALA A 56 -0.81 -21.39 -26.34
CA ALA A 56 -0.60 -20.28 -27.27
C ALA A 56 -0.04 -20.73 -28.63
N GLY A 57 0.23 -22.02 -28.84
CA GLY A 57 0.87 -22.54 -30.07
C GLY A 57 2.34 -22.12 -30.22
N ARG A 58 3.01 -21.77 -29.12
CA ARG A 58 4.38 -21.22 -29.10
C ARG A 58 5.37 -22.11 -28.35
N LEU A 59 5.37 -23.41 -28.63
CA LEU A 59 6.27 -24.35 -27.96
C LEU A 59 7.73 -23.92 -28.06
N PRO A 60 8.46 -23.81 -26.92
CA PRO A 60 9.83 -23.33 -26.92
C PRO A 60 10.82 -24.40 -27.43
N ARG A 61 12.02 -23.98 -27.86
CA ARG A 61 13.20 -24.81 -28.01
C ARG A 61 14.23 -24.41 -26.98
N ILE A 62 14.76 -25.37 -26.26
CA ILE A 62 15.68 -25.12 -25.15
C ILE A 62 17.01 -25.83 -25.45
N TYR A 63 18.11 -25.14 -25.23
CA TYR A 63 19.46 -25.66 -25.36
C TYR A 63 20.19 -25.49 -24.03
N LEU A 64 20.68 -26.59 -23.47
CA LEU A 64 21.50 -26.67 -22.29
C LEU A 64 22.91 -27.05 -22.79
N GLY A 65 23.74 -26.05 -23.05
CA GLY A 65 24.96 -26.25 -23.82
C GLY A 65 24.67 -26.79 -25.21
N LEU A 66 25.12 -28.01 -25.49
CA LEU A 66 24.85 -28.73 -26.75
C LEU A 66 23.62 -29.62 -26.70
N THR A 67 23.03 -29.84 -25.55
CA THR A 67 21.83 -30.65 -25.37
C THR A 67 20.57 -29.89 -25.78
N GLN A 68 19.82 -30.40 -26.76
CA GLN A 68 18.58 -29.77 -27.21
C GLN A 68 17.37 -30.47 -26.61
N ILE A 69 16.41 -29.67 -26.13
CA ILE A 69 15.06 -30.11 -25.73
C ILE A 69 14.06 -29.47 -26.66
N GLU A 70 13.25 -30.31 -27.27
CA GLU A 70 12.11 -29.91 -28.11
C GLU A 70 10.80 -30.39 -27.47
N PHE A 71 9.77 -29.58 -27.60
CA PHE A 71 8.44 -29.88 -27.10
C PHE A 71 7.48 -30.08 -28.27
N GLY A 72 6.49 -30.96 -28.09
CA GLY A 72 5.45 -31.28 -29.03
C GLY A 72 4.13 -31.56 -28.35
N LEU A 73 3.08 -31.78 -29.12
CA LEU A 73 1.77 -32.14 -28.62
C LEU A 73 1.40 -33.55 -29.07
N GLY A 74 0.86 -34.32 -28.15
CA GLY A 74 0.28 -35.64 -28.37
C GLY A 74 -1.15 -35.70 -27.87
N LYS A 75 -1.74 -36.90 -27.93
CA LYS A 75 -3.06 -37.17 -27.39
C LYS A 75 -2.96 -38.27 -26.34
N ILE A 76 -3.62 -38.05 -25.23
CA ILE A 76 -3.72 -39.02 -24.14
C ILE A 76 -5.19 -39.25 -23.78
N GLN A 77 -5.58 -40.52 -23.65
CA GLN A 77 -6.91 -40.89 -23.19
C GLN A 77 -6.92 -41.04 -21.69
N VAL A 78 -7.75 -40.25 -21.02
CA VAL A 78 -8.00 -40.37 -19.57
C VAL A 78 -9.47 -40.71 -19.36
N ARG A 79 -9.74 -41.96 -19.02
CA ARG A 79 -11.11 -42.54 -19.01
C ARG A 79 -11.79 -42.35 -20.37
N ALA A 80 -12.94 -41.66 -20.42
CA ALA A 80 -13.71 -41.41 -21.62
C ALA A 80 -13.36 -40.09 -22.36
N ARG A 81 -12.33 -39.37 -21.92
CA ARG A 81 -11.98 -38.07 -22.51
C ARG A 81 -10.57 -38.07 -23.07
N GLU A 82 -10.45 -37.53 -24.27
CA GLU A 82 -9.17 -37.27 -24.92
C GLU A 82 -8.66 -35.89 -24.44
N HIS A 83 -7.38 -35.85 -24.10
CA HIS A 83 -6.68 -34.61 -23.70
C HIS A 83 -5.46 -34.42 -24.59
N GLN A 84 -5.05 -33.16 -24.78
CA GLN A 84 -3.78 -32.83 -25.41
C GLN A 84 -2.66 -32.93 -24.36
N GLU A 85 -1.76 -33.88 -24.59
CA GLU A 85 -0.58 -34.10 -23.75
C GLU A 85 0.62 -33.34 -24.32
N ILE A 86 1.45 -32.82 -23.42
CA ILE A 86 2.75 -32.23 -23.77
C ILE A 86 3.77 -33.36 -23.87
N LEU A 87 4.46 -33.41 -24.99
CA LEU A 87 5.57 -34.31 -25.23
C LEU A 87 6.88 -33.56 -25.26
N TYR A 88 7.98 -34.24 -24.97
CA TYR A 88 9.33 -33.74 -25.18
C TYR A 88 10.23 -34.79 -25.84
N ARG A 89 11.31 -34.31 -26.46
CA ARG A 89 12.41 -35.15 -26.90
C ARG A 89 13.75 -34.44 -26.67
N VAL A 90 14.82 -35.20 -26.47
CA VAL A 90 16.17 -34.70 -26.27
C VAL A 90 17.02 -35.14 -27.46
N ASN A 91 17.78 -34.21 -28.06
CA ASN A 91 18.71 -34.42 -29.17
C ASN A 91 18.11 -35.19 -30.34
N GLY A 92 16.85 -34.89 -30.70
CA GLY A 92 16.15 -35.57 -31.81
C GLY A 92 15.73 -37.02 -31.54
N GLY A 93 15.87 -37.50 -30.29
CA GLY A 93 15.42 -38.85 -29.91
C GLY A 93 13.93 -39.06 -29.99
N GLY A 94 13.44 -40.20 -29.48
CA GLY A 94 12.02 -40.51 -29.44
C GLY A 94 11.24 -39.56 -28.53
N TRP A 95 9.99 -39.26 -28.90
CA TRP A 95 9.05 -38.47 -28.08
C TRP A 95 8.71 -39.22 -26.79
N LYS A 96 8.70 -38.51 -25.70
CA LYS A 96 8.34 -38.98 -24.37
C LYS A 96 7.26 -38.09 -23.77
N SER A 97 6.42 -38.65 -22.92
CA SER A 97 5.45 -37.86 -22.16
C SER A 97 6.17 -36.90 -21.21
N TYR A 98 5.72 -35.61 -21.19
CA TYR A 98 6.15 -34.61 -20.24
C TYR A 98 5.41 -34.76 -18.90
N GLY A 99 4.46 -35.66 -18.82
CA GLY A 99 3.64 -35.90 -17.62
C GLY A 99 2.61 -34.83 -17.35
N SER A 100 2.26 -34.01 -18.35
CA SER A 100 1.29 -32.93 -18.19
C SER A 100 0.46 -32.70 -19.45
N VAL A 101 -0.74 -32.17 -19.25
CA VAL A 101 -1.64 -31.74 -20.33
C VAL A 101 -1.59 -30.24 -20.50
N ILE A 102 -1.98 -29.73 -21.65
CA ILE A 102 -1.93 -28.28 -21.93
C ILE A 102 -2.80 -27.43 -20.99
N GLN A 103 -3.81 -28.05 -20.35
CA GLN A 103 -4.71 -27.39 -19.40
C GLN A 103 -4.05 -27.15 -18.02
N MET A 104 -2.85 -27.68 -17.79
CA MET A 104 -2.13 -27.48 -16.53
C MET A 104 -1.77 -25.99 -16.33
N GLY A 105 -1.85 -25.53 -15.09
CA GLY A 105 -1.51 -24.18 -14.67
C GLY A 105 -2.71 -23.26 -14.46
N GLU A 106 -2.43 -22.04 -14.06
CA GLU A 106 -3.44 -21.04 -13.76
C GLU A 106 -4.20 -20.57 -14.99
N LYS A 107 -5.52 -20.49 -14.92
CA LYS A 107 -6.37 -20.00 -16.00
C LYS A 107 -6.13 -18.53 -16.34
N ASP A 108 -5.67 -17.77 -15.34
CA ASP A 108 -5.43 -16.33 -15.45
C ASP A 108 -4.08 -16.00 -16.13
N TRP A 109 -3.25 -17.00 -16.40
CA TRP A 109 -2.02 -16.83 -17.17
C TRP A 109 -2.31 -16.73 -18.67
N ASN A 110 -2.96 -15.66 -19.07
CA ASN A 110 -3.26 -15.38 -20.47
C ASN A 110 -2.20 -14.52 -21.17
N ASP A 111 -1.24 -14.00 -20.38
CA ASP A 111 -0.19 -13.10 -20.83
C ASP A 111 1.12 -13.86 -21.05
N LEU A 112 1.72 -13.70 -22.23
CA LEU A 112 3.01 -14.31 -22.57
C LEU A 112 4.19 -13.83 -21.70
N TRP A 113 4.01 -12.74 -20.98
CA TRP A 113 5.01 -12.25 -20.04
C TRP A 113 5.20 -13.15 -18.82
N MET A 114 4.19 -13.97 -18.47
CA MET A 114 4.32 -14.93 -17.37
C MET A 114 5.35 -16.02 -17.66
N PRO A 115 5.34 -16.73 -18.80
CA PRO A 115 6.44 -17.59 -19.19
C PRO A 115 7.80 -16.92 -19.23
N VAL A 116 7.89 -15.69 -19.78
CA VAL A 116 9.14 -14.92 -19.80
C VAL A 116 9.63 -14.67 -18.38
N ARG A 117 8.74 -14.27 -17.46
CA ARG A 117 9.08 -14.07 -16.04
C ARG A 117 9.69 -15.34 -15.42
N GLU A 118 9.10 -16.50 -15.65
CA GLU A 118 9.60 -17.75 -15.07
C GLU A 118 10.97 -18.16 -15.64
N PHE A 119 11.13 -18.07 -16.95
CA PHE A 119 12.42 -18.40 -17.57
C PHE A 119 13.55 -17.45 -17.17
N VAL A 120 13.26 -16.15 -17.11
CA VAL A 120 14.24 -15.14 -16.67
C VAL A 120 14.55 -15.27 -15.18
N SER A 121 13.53 -15.60 -14.32
CA SER A 121 13.75 -15.87 -12.90
C SER A 121 14.71 -17.04 -12.68
N ASN A 122 14.55 -18.12 -13.44
CA ASN A 122 15.46 -19.25 -13.34
C ASN A 122 16.86 -18.90 -13.85
N ALA A 123 16.96 -18.13 -14.94
CA ALA A 123 18.24 -17.65 -15.43
C ALA A 123 18.97 -16.76 -14.37
N LEU A 124 18.21 -15.92 -13.65
CA LEU A 124 18.73 -15.10 -12.55
C LEU A 124 19.25 -15.96 -11.40
N ASP A 125 18.53 -17.01 -11.04
CA ASP A 125 18.96 -17.94 -9.99
C ASP A 125 20.27 -18.62 -10.34
N GLU A 126 20.45 -19.10 -11.58
CA GLU A 126 21.67 -19.77 -12.04
C GLU A 126 22.92 -18.83 -11.97
N VAL A 127 22.72 -17.54 -12.07
CA VAL A 127 23.82 -16.54 -11.99
C VAL A 127 23.88 -15.81 -10.65
N GLY A 128 23.25 -16.36 -9.60
CA GLY A 128 23.24 -15.76 -8.26
C GLY A 128 22.56 -14.37 -8.22
N GLY A 129 21.58 -14.14 -9.10
CA GLY A 129 20.82 -12.90 -9.20
C GLY A 129 21.56 -11.73 -9.90
N ASN A 130 22.70 -11.96 -10.55
CA ASN A 130 23.37 -10.92 -11.33
C ASN A 130 22.85 -10.87 -12.78
N PRO A 131 22.12 -9.85 -13.21
CA PRO A 131 21.55 -9.79 -14.55
C PRO A 131 22.56 -9.56 -15.67
N ALA A 132 23.80 -9.17 -15.36
CA ALA A 132 24.79 -8.77 -16.37
C ALA A 132 25.13 -9.87 -17.39
N GLY A 133 24.96 -11.14 -17.00
CA GLY A 133 25.17 -12.29 -17.91
C GLY A 133 23.92 -12.71 -18.68
N ILE A 134 22.76 -12.15 -18.38
CA ILE A 134 21.50 -12.56 -18.99
C ILE A 134 21.16 -11.62 -20.14
N ARG A 135 20.81 -12.21 -21.28
CA ARG A 135 20.35 -11.47 -22.47
C ARG A 135 18.98 -11.97 -22.87
N ALA A 136 18.05 -11.03 -23.03
CA ALA A 136 16.77 -11.30 -23.67
C ALA A 136 16.67 -10.40 -24.91
N GLU A 137 16.54 -11.02 -26.08
CA GLU A 137 16.57 -10.31 -27.35
C GLU A 137 15.63 -10.95 -28.39
N LEU A 138 15.12 -10.14 -29.29
CA LEU A 138 14.39 -10.61 -30.46
C LEU A 138 15.36 -10.93 -31.60
N THR A 139 15.15 -12.06 -32.26
CA THR A 139 16.00 -12.48 -33.35
C THR A 139 15.27 -13.30 -34.39
N ASN A 140 15.63 -13.10 -35.67
CA ASN A 140 15.16 -13.92 -36.79
C ASN A 140 16.13 -15.09 -37.09
N LYS A 141 17.24 -15.21 -36.32
CA LYS A 141 18.18 -16.32 -36.51
C LYS A 141 17.58 -17.63 -36.02
N ALA A 142 17.84 -18.70 -36.75
CA ALA A 142 17.44 -20.04 -36.33
C ALA A 142 18.01 -20.39 -34.93
N PRO A 143 17.21 -21.09 -34.10
CA PRO A 143 17.70 -21.61 -32.82
C PRO A 143 18.96 -22.45 -32.96
N ARG A 144 19.95 -22.22 -32.09
CA ARG A 144 21.24 -22.92 -32.11
C ARG A 144 21.81 -23.17 -30.71
N ALA A 145 22.44 -24.31 -30.56
CA ALA A 145 23.22 -24.67 -29.38
C ALA A 145 24.51 -23.85 -29.24
N LYS A 146 24.98 -23.69 -28.03
CA LYS A 146 26.30 -23.15 -27.70
C LYS A 146 26.75 -23.70 -26.34
N SER A 147 27.93 -24.33 -26.31
CA SER A 147 28.53 -24.84 -25.07
C SER A 147 28.72 -23.70 -24.06
N GLY A 148 28.49 -24.01 -22.79
CA GLY A 148 28.61 -23.06 -21.67
C GLY A 148 27.48 -22.04 -21.55
N GLU A 149 26.41 -22.19 -22.31
CA GLU A 149 25.24 -21.32 -22.21
C GLU A 149 23.94 -22.13 -22.16
N THR A 150 22.98 -21.64 -21.38
CA THR A 150 21.57 -22.05 -21.48
C THR A 150 20.84 -21.06 -22.38
N ARG A 151 20.14 -21.57 -23.41
CA ARG A 151 19.41 -20.76 -24.39
C ARG A 151 17.99 -21.25 -24.54
N ILE A 152 17.02 -20.35 -24.38
CA ILE A 152 15.61 -20.62 -24.53
C ILE A 152 15.08 -19.78 -25.67
N TYR A 153 14.51 -20.42 -26.66
CA TYR A 153 13.91 -19.80 -27.83
C TYR A 153 12.40 -19.98 -27.79
N ILE A 154 11.68 -18.89 -27.73
CA ILE A 154 10.20 -18.86 -27.74
C ILE A 154 9.76 -18.26 -29.07
N PRO A 155 8.92 -18.92 -29.86
CA PRO A 155 8.33 -18.32 -31.07
C PRO A 155 7.64 -17.01 -30.68
N TRP A 156 8.08 -15.89 -31.28
CA TRP A 156 7.61 -14.55 -30.95
C TRP A 156 7.04 -13.90 -32.22
N GLY A 157 6.09 -12.98 -32.06
CA GLY A 157 5.44 -12.40 -33.23
C GLY A 157 4.19 -13.18 -33.70
N GLY A 158 3.30 -12.54 -34.41
CA GLY A 158 2.07 -13.15 -34.89
C GLY A 158 0.80 -12.36 -34.65
N GLY A 159 0.89 -11.13 -34.22
CA GLY A 159 -0.28 -10.25 -34.09
C GLY A 159 -0.28 -9.52 -32.74
N GLY A 160 0.03 -8.24 -32.76
CA GLY A 160 -0.08 -7.39 -31.58
C GLY A 160 1.13 -6.49 -31.34
N GLU A 161 1.08 -5.71 -30.29
CA GLU A 161 2.01 -4.65 -29.91
C GLU A 161 3.40 -5.14 -29.45
N GLU A 162 3.66 -6.43 -29.40
CA GLU A 162 4.82 -7.08 -28.80
C GLU A 162 6.10 -7.08 -29.66
N LYS A 163 6.13 -6.32 -30.76
CA LYS A 163 7.07 -6.56 -31.87
C LYS A 163 8.42 -5.84 -31.80
N SER A 164 8.72 -5.06 -30.76
CA SER A 164 9.98 -4.33 -30.74
C SER A 164 10.88 -4.74 -29.59
N GLN A 165 12.20 -4.63 -29.83
CA GLN A 165 13.21 -4.80 -28.76
C GLN A 165 12.97 -3.81 -27.62
N GLN A 166 12.45 -2.62 -27.90
CA GLN A 166 12.08 -1.63 -26.87
C GLN A 166 10.92 -2.11 -26.00
N THR A 167 9.89 -2.72 -26.59
CA THR A 167 8.76 -3.32 -25.85
C THR A 167 9.26 -4.46 -24.96
N LEU A 168 10.18 -5.29 -25.46
CA LEU A 168 10.80 -6.35 -24.65
C LEU A 168 11.55 -5.77 -23.46
N GLN A 169 12.39 -4.75 -23.67
CA GLN A 169 13.14 -4.10 -22.61
C GLN A 169 12.21 -3.50 -21.54
N SER A 170 11.18 -2.76 -21.96
CA SER A 170 10.18 -2.17 -21.06
C SER A 170 9.43 -3.24 -20.27
N GLY A 171 9.10 -4.38 -20.90
CA GLY A 171 8.47 -5.52 -20.24
C GLY A 171 9.38 -6.13 -19.16
N LEU A 172 10.68 -6.31 -19.46
CA LEU A 172 11.66 -6.80 -18.50
C LEU A 172 11.83 -5.83 -17.32
N GLU A 173 11.92 -4.53 -17.57
CA GLU A 173 12.01 -3.50 -16.51
C GLU A 173 10.74 -3.45 -15.66
N THR A 174 9.60 -3.81 -16.23
CA THR A 174 8.33 -3.93 -15.50
C THR A 174 8.31 -5.16 -14.61
N LEU A 175 8.77 -6.30 -15.13
CA LEU A 175 8.76 -7.59 -14.42
C LEU A 175 9.88 -7.73 -13.39
N PHE A 176 11.01 -7.04 -13.59
CA PHE A 176 12.21 -7.24 -12.79
C PHE A 176 12.86 -5.92 -12.41
N LEU A 177 13.08 -5.70 -11.14
CA LEU A 177 13.90 -4.59 -10.67
C LEU A 177 15.34 -4.72 -11.18
N HIS A 178 15.81 -5.93 -11.43
CA HIS A 178 17.17 -6.26 -11.91
C HIS A 178 17.55 -5.57 -13.24
N PHE A 179 16.59 -5.38 -14.13
CA PHE A 179 16.80 -4.80 -15.46
C PHE A 179 16.57 -3.29 -15.51
N ARG A 180 16.10 -2.68 -14.41
CA ARG A 180 15.93 -1.23 -14.33
C ARG A 180 17.27 -0.50 -14.25
N PRO A 181 17.36 0.78 -14.63
CA PRO A 181 18.51 1.60 -14.30
C PRO A 181 18.83 1.49 -12.80
N ASN A 182 20.07 1.20 -12.44
CA ASN A 182 20.51 0.88 -11.08
C ASN A 182 19.89 -0.41 -10.47
N GLY A 183 19.40 -1.31 -11.31
CA GLY A 183 18.64 -2.50 -10.90
C GLY A 183 19.37 -3.42 -9.92
N GLY A 184 20.70 -3.52 -9.99
CA GLY A 184 21.49 -4.27 -9.02
C GLY A 184 21.32 -3.79 -7.57
N ASN A 185 21.19 -2.49 -7.36
CA ASN A 185 20.93 -1.89 -6.06
C ASN A 185 19.44 -2.00 -5.68
N LEU A 186 18.54 -1.80 -6.66
CA LEU A 186 17.10 -1.86 -6.43
C LEU A 186 16.62 -3.25 -5.98
N ARG A 187 17.20 -4.32 -6.50
CA ARG A 187 16.85 -5.68 -6.09
C ARG A 187 17.17 -5.99 -4.63
N GLN A 188 18.17 -5.31 -4.07
CA GLN A 188 18.62 -5.44 -2.69
C GLN A 188 17.93 -4.45 -1.75
N GLN A 189 17.25 -3.45 -2.31
CA GLN A 189 16.46 -2.49 -1.57
C GLN A 189 15.10 -3.10 -1.24
N TYR A 190 14.95 -3.60 -0.04
CA TYR A 190 13.65 -4.07 0.46
C TYR A 190 12.89 -2.91 1.09
N GLY A 191 11.59 -2.83 0.77
CA GLY A 191 10.72 -1.76 1.22
C GLY A 191 10.12 -0.93 0.08
N PRO A 192 9.66 0.29 0.37
CA PRO A 192 9.15 1.21 -0.63
C PRO A 192 10.27 1.71 -1.55
N ILE A 193 10.02 1.69 -2.86
CA ILE A 193 10.90 2.20 -3.90
C ILE A 193 10.16 3.33 -4.60
N GLU A 194 10.68 4.54 -4.52
CA GLU A 194 10.06 5.71 -5.14
C GLU A 194 9.96 5.55 -6.65
N LYS A 195 8.77 5.86 -7.18
CA LYS A 195 8.50 5.83 -8.61
C LYS A 195 8.86 7.17 -9.23
N ARG A 196 9.38 7.14 -10.46
CA ARG A 196 9.65 8.36 -11.23
C ARG A 196 8.35 9.04 -11.66
N GLU A 197 7.36 8.21 -12.02
CA GLU A 197 6.05 8.69 -12.42
C GLU A 197 4.94 7.94 -11.69
N PRO A 198 3.84 8.63 -11.31
CA PRO A 198 2.70 7.99 -10.68
C PRO A 198 2.08 6.93 -11.59
N GLY A 199 1.59 5.88 -10.97
CA GLY A 199 0.90 4.80 -11.66
C GLY A 199 0.49 3.74 -10.63
N PRO A 200 -0.16 2.62 -11.03
CA PRO A 200 -0.56 1.57 -10.11
C PRO A 200 0.63 1.06 -9.30
N PRO A 201 0.45 0.70 -8.01
CA PRO A 201 1.52 0.11 -7.22
C PRO A 201 1.89 -1.26 -7.79
N ARG A 202 3.18 -1.55 -7.81
CA ARG A 202 3.74 -2.84 -8.22
C ARG A 202 4.42 -3.47 -7.02
N PHE A 203 4.20 -4.76 -6.87
CA PHE A 203 4.71 -5.54 -5.74
C PHE A 203 5.71 -6.56 -6.26
N PHE A 204 6.89 -6.51 -5.70
CA PHE A 204 8.00 -7.38 -6.06
C PHE A 204 8.38 -8.24 -4.86
N ARG A 205 8.82 -9.46 -5.13
CA ARG A 205 9.52 -10.27 -4.16
C ARG A 205 10.91 -10.58 -4.69
N ARG A 206 11.93 -10.19 -3.94
CA ARG A 206 13.35 -10.32 -4.34
C ARG A 206 13.60 -9.76 -5.75
N GLY A 207 12.97 -8.62 -6.04
CA GLY A 207 13.11 -7.92 -7.33
C GLY A 207 12.29 -8.47 -8.49
N VAL A 208 11.47 -9.50 -8.30
CA VAL A 208 10.58 -10.06 -9.33
C VAL A 208 9.14 -9.67 -9.07
N LEU A 209 8.45 -9.15 -10.08
CA LEU A 209 7.06 -8.75 -10.00
C LEU A 209 6.17 -9.95 -9.67
N ILE A 210 5.43 -9.85 -8.58
CA ILE A 210 4.43 -10.83 -8.17
C ILE A 210 3.01 -10.37 -8.48
N ARG A 211 2.76 -9.05 -8.43
CA ARG A 211 1.45 -8.48 -8.71
C ARG A 211 1.53 -6.98 -9.01
N SER A 212 0.67 -6.52 -9.92
CA SER A 212 0.30 -5.11 -10.03
C SER A 212 -1.07 -4.94 -9.40
N TRP A 213 -1.22 -4.01 -8.46
CA TRP A 213 -2.49 -3.75 -7.81
C TRP A 213 -3.39 -2.97 -8.76
N GLN A 214 -4.48 -3.60 -9.14
CA GLN A 214 -5.59 -2.90 -9.78
C GLN A 214 -6.67 -2.86 -8.71
N GLY A 215 -6.96 -1.69 -8.15
CA GLY A 215 -7.95 -1.53 -7.08
C GLY A 215 -9.29 -2.20 -7.42
N GLN A 216 -10.16 -2.36 -6.43
CA GLN A 216 -11.53 -2.81 -6.68
C GLN A 216 -12.24 -1.74 -7.52
N GLY A 217 -12.59 -2.07 -8.75
CA GLY A 217 -13.17 -1.18 -9.76
C GLY A 217 -12.21 -0.91 -10.92
N ASP A 218 -12.71 -0.29 -11.98
CA ASP A 218 -12.03 -0.09 -13.27
C ASP A 218 -10.88 0.93 -13.24
N GLN A 219 -10.52 1.48 -12.08
CA GLN A 219 -9.44 2.46 -11.95
C GLN A 219 -8.39 1.96 -10.95
N ALA A 220 -7.20 1.70 -11.46
CA ALA A 220 -6.03 1.49 -10.64
C ALA A 220 -5.67 2.80 -9.91
N LEU A 221 -5.67 2.78 -8.57
CA LEU A 221 -5.25 3.93 -7.80
C LEU A 221 -3.76 4.23 -8.04
N PRO A 222 -3.37 5.50 -8.21
CA PRO A 222 -1.97 5.88 -8.30
C PRO A 222 -1.25 5.60 -6.98
N SER A 223 0.05 5.34 -7.05
CA SER A 223 0.93 5.07 -5.92
C SER A 223 2.25 5.81 -6.10
N LEU A 224 2.82 6.31 -5.01
CA LEU A 224 4.14 6.94 -4.98
C LEU A 224 5.26 5.91 -5.11
N TYR A 225 5.00 4.68 -4.68
CA TYR A 225 6.03 3.65 -4.52
C TYR A 225 5.69 2.37 -5.28
N ASP A 226 6.75 1.66 -5.69
CA ASP A 226 6.74 0.22 -5.85
C ASP A 226 7.23 -0.42 -4.55
N TYR A 227 6.85 -1.66 -4.25
CA TYR A 227 7.19 -2.31 -2.99
C TYR A 227 7.96 -3.60 -3.26
N ASN A 228 9.16 -3.74 -2.70
CA ASN A 228 9.97 -4.94 -2.83
C ASN A 228 10.07 -5.67 -1.48
N PHE A 229 9.58 -6.89 -1.42
CA PHE A 229 9.62 -7.72 -0.23
C PHE A 229 10.78 -8.69 -0.27
N LYS A 230 11.46 -8.86 0.87
CA LYS A 230 12.44 -9.93 1.05
C LYS A 230 11.74 -11.27 1.21
N ASP A 231 10.77 -11.30 2.12
CA ASP A 231 10.04 -12.49 2.53
C ASP A 231 8.52 -12.18 2.46
N LEU A 232 7.86 -12.81 1.51
CA LEU A 232 6.41 -12.79 1.34
C LEU A 232 6.00 -14.19 0.93
N ASP A 233 5.03 -14.75 1.63
CA ASP A 233 4.50 -16.06 1.29
C ASP A 233 3.72 -16.00 -0.01
N LEU A 234 4.06 -16.90 -0.92
CA LEU A 234 3.45 -17.01 -2.24
C LEU A 234 2.92 -18.42 -2.42
N ASP A 235 1.82 -18.55 -3.14
CA ASP A 235 1.37 -19.82 -3.68
C ASP A 235 2.23 -20.28 -4.86
N GLU A 236 1.93 -21.47 -5.41
CA GLU A 236 2.64 -22.04 -6.56
C GLU A 236 2.54 -21.18 -7.84
N ALA A 237 1.50 -20.34 -7.94
CA ALA A 237 1.32 -19.39 -9.03
C ALA A 237 2.05 -18.05 -8.79
N ARG A 238 2.85 -17.94 -7.71
CA ARG A 238 3.52 -16.73 -7.24
C ARG A 238 2.54 -15.60 -6.92
N LYS A 239 1.38 -15.93 -6.36
CA LYS A 239 0.40 -14.95 -5.89
C LYS A 239 0.46 -14.84 -4.36
N ALA A 240 0.34 -13.63 -3.86
CA ALA A 240 0.06 -13.35 -2.46
C ALA A 240 -1.37 -12.83 -2.31
N SER A 241 -1.98 -13.02 -1.14
CA SER A 241 -3.29 -12.44 -0.87
C SER A 241 -3.22 -10.91 -0.78
N ASP A 242 -4.33 -10.24 -1.09
CA ASP A 242 -4.42 -8.77 -1.00
C ASP A 242 -4.21 -8.29 0.43
N TRP A 243 -4.69 -9.07 1.39
CA TRP A 243 -4.52 -8.78 2.81
C TRP A 243 -3.05 -8.87 3.24
N ASP A 244 -2.33 -9.92 2.83
CA ASP A 244 -0.90 -10.09 3.14
C ASP A 244 -0.08 -8.96 2.56
N ILE A 245 -0.34 -8.59 1.30
CA ILE A 245 0.32 -7.45 0.65
C ILE A 245 0.07 -6.17 1.43
N ALA A 246 -1.19 -5.85 1.72
CA ALA A 246 -1.55 -4.62 2.43
C ALA A 246 -0.94 -4.58 3.85
N HIS A 247 -1.01 -5.69 4.57
CA HIS A 247 -0.43 -5.81 5.91
C HIS A 247 1.09 -5.61 5.89
N ARG A 248 1.80 -6.26 4.96
CA ARG A 248 3.26 -6.12 4.81
C ARG A 248 3.66 -4.71 4.39
N VAL A 249 2.92 -4.07 3.48
CA VAL A 249 3.18 -2.67 3.11
C VAL A 249 2.99 -1.74 4.30
N GLY A 250 1.90 -1.90 5.06
CA GLY A 250 1.71 -1.16 6.30
C GLY A 250 2.93 -1.27 7.22
N GLY A 251 3.41 -2.50 7.47
CA GLY A 251 4.61 -2.75 8.26
C GLY A 251 5.88 -2.11 7.68
N LEU A 252 6.07 -2.14 6.35
CA LEU A 252 7.23 -1.50 5.71
C LEU A 252 7.21 0.02 5.82
N LEU A 253 6.07 0.65 5.61
CA LEU A 253 5.92 2.10 5.72
C LEU A 253 6.17 2.58 7.15
N THR A 254 5.65 1.88 8.14
CA THR A 254 5.77 2.28 9.54
C THR A 254 7.09 1.92 10.18
N SER A 255 7.76 0.85 9.73
CA SER A 255 9.13 0.54 10.18
C SER A 255 10.16 1.59 9.71
N GLN A 256 9.76 2.49 8.79
CA GLN A 256 10.60 3.54 8.23
C GLN A 256 9.95 4.93 8.42
N PRO A 257 10.00 5.54 9.60
CA PRO A 257 9.37 6.83 9.90
C PRO A 257 9.67 7.93 8.87
N ARG A 258 10.89 7.95 8.33
CA ARG A 258 11.30 8.88 7.25
C ARG A 258 10.47 8.71 5.99
N VAL A 259 10.27 7.48 5.54
CA VAL A 259 9.49 7.17 4.34
C VAL A 259 8.03 7.52 4.55
N PHE A 260 7.50 7.20 5.74
CA PHE A 260 6.13 7.55 6.10
C PHE A 260 5.91 9.07 6.11
N ALA A 261 6.79 9.83 6.76
CA ALA A 261 6.71 11.29 6.78
C ALA A 261 6.83 11.89 5.36
N ASP A 262 7.73 11.36 4.53
CA ASP A 262 7.89 11.76 3.12
C ASP A 262 6.60 11.54 2.32
N MET A 263 5.97 10.39 2.51
CA MET A 263 4.69 10.05 1.92
C MET A 263 3.59 11.06 2.30
N VAL A 264 3.47 11.37 3.60
CA VAL A 264 2.49 12.35 4.09
C VAL A 264 2.74 13.73 3.46
N MET A 265 4.01 14.17 3.40
CA MET A 265 4.36 15.47 2.83
C MET A 265 4.09 15.54 1.33
N LYS A 266 4.42 14.49 0.57
CA LYS A 266 4.20 14.44 -0.88
C LYS A 266 2.72 14.36 -1.25
N LEU A 267 1.96 13.57 -0.52
CA LEU A 267 0.53 13.41 -0.77
C LEU A 267 -0.26 14.61 -0.24
N GLY A 268 0.10 15.16 0.94
CA GLY A 268 -0.59 16.29 1.54
C GLY A 268 -0.57 17.56 0.68
N GLN A 269 0.37 17.68 -0.25
CA GLN A 269 0.42 18.79 -1.22
C GLN A 269 -0.51 18.61 -2.44
N ARG A 270 -1.26 17.50 -2.49
CA ARG A 270 -2.11 17.15 -3.63
C ARG A 270 -3.58 17.25 -3.27
N GLU A 271 -4.35 17.85 -4.14
CA GLU A 271 -5.81 17.93 -3.99
C GLU A 271 -6.49 16.55 -4.02
N ASP A 272 -5.90 15.59 -4.75
CA ASP A 272 -6.39 14.23 -4.91
C ASP A 272 -5.78 13.22 -3.93
N ALA A 273 -5.14 13.69 -2.85
CA ALA A 273 -4.39 12.87 -1.90
C ALA A 273 -5.12 11.62 -1.39
N ALA A 274 -6.43 11.73 -1.12
CA ALA A 274 -7.24 10.62 -0.65
C ALA A 274 -7.48 9.53 -1.72
N ALA A 275 -7.28 9.83 -3.01
CA ALA A 275 -7.42 8.89 -4.11
C ALA A 275 -6.15 8.08 -4.38
N TRP A 276 -5.07 8.30 -3.61
CA TRP A 276 -3.83 7.56 -3.75
C TRP A 276 -3.86 6.27 -2.92
N TRP A 277 -3.18 5.25 -3.44
CA TRP A 277 -3.17 3.93 -2.81
C TRP A 277 -2.64 3.94 -1.37
N GLU A 278 -1.62 4.75 -1.11
CA GLU A 278 -1.02 4.91 0.22
C GLU A 278 -1.95 5.62 1.22
N GLY A 279 -2.92 6.38 0.74
CA GLY A 279 -3.88 7.10 1.59
C GLY A 279 -4.65 6.19 2.55
N LYS A 280 -4.84 4.93 2.19
CA LYS A 280 -5.50 3.93 3.05
C LYS A 280 -4.73 3.58 4.32
N PHE A 281 -3.42 3.86 4.38
CA PHE A 281 -2.60 3.65 5.59
C PHE A 281 -2.62 4.85 6.53
N LEU A 282 -3.21 5.97 6.11
CA LEU A 282 -3.36 7.20 6.88
C LEU A 282 -4.76 7.28 7.50
N ASN A 283 -5.12 6.29 8.30
CA ASN A 283 -6.35 6.28 9.07
C ASN A 283 -6.07 5.94 10.53
N GLU A 284 -6.96 6.35 11.41
CA GLU A 284 -6.78 6.23 12.86
C GLU A 284 -6.57 4.77 13.30
N TYR A 285 -7.34 3.84 12.75
CA TYR A 285 -7.21 2.41 13.09
C TYR A 285 -5.83 1.85 12.72
N ALA A 286 -5.33 2.17 11.53
CA ALA A 286 -4.01 1.74 11.11
C ALA A 286 -2.92 2.32 12.02
N LEU A 287 -2.98 3.63 12.29
CA LEU A 287 -1.95 4.32 13.06
C LEU A 287 -1.97 3.98 14.55
N THR A 288 -3.13 3.74 15.14
CA THR A 288 -3.25 3.34 16.56
C THR A 288 -2.75 1.92 16.83
N SER A 289 -2.70 1.06 15.81
CA SER A 289 -2.18 -0.31 15.92
C SER A 289 -0.65 -0.39 16.09
N TYR A 290 0.08 0.70 15.82
CA TYR A 290 1.54 0.73 15.92
C TYR A 290 2.03 0.98 17.35
N SER A 291 3.25 0.48 17.65
CA SER A 291 3.88 0.71 18.94
C SER A 291 4.12 2.22 19.21
N SER A 292 4.24 2.59 20.48
CA SER A 292 4.53 3.96 20.90
C SER A 292 5.79 4.52 20.24
N ASP A 293 6.83 3.71 20.10
CA ASP A 293 8.12 4.14 19.56
C ASP A 293 8.04 4.45 18.05
N ILE A 294 7.30 3.64 17.30
CA ILE A 294 7.04 3.89 15.87
C ILE A 294 6.24 5.19 15.71
N ARG A 295 5.19 5.39 16.51
CA ARG A 295 4.39 6.61 16.48
C ARG A 295 5.22 7.84 16.80
N ALA A 296 6.03 7.77 17.85
CA ALA A 296 6.94 8.85 18.22
C ALA A 296 7.95 9.17 17.12
N GLY A 297 8.50 8.14 16.46
CA GLY A 297 9.40 8.30 15.31
C GLY A 297 8.74 9.01 14.12
N ILE A 298 7.51 8.65 13.78
CA ILE A 298 6.74 9.31 12.69
C ILE A 298 6.48 10.78 13.05
N VAL A 299 6.05 11.05 14.27
CA VAL A 299 5.79 12.43 14.75
C VAL A 299 7.06 13.28 14.69
N ALA A 300 8.19 12.75 15.15
CA ALA A 300 9.46 13.46 15.12
C ALA A 300 9.93 13.78 13.68
N GLU A 301 9.79 12.83 12.75
CA GLU A 301 10.15 13.05 11.35
C GLU A 301 9.22 14.06 10.66
N LEU A 302 7.91 14.01 10.93
CA LEU A 302 6.95 15.00 10.42
C LEU A 302 7.27 16.40 10.95
N ALA A 303 7.51 16.54 12.25
CA ALA A 303 7.90 17.80 12.86
C ALA A 303 9.20 18.35 12.24
N SER A 304 10.21 17.50 12.05
CA SER A 304 11.46 17.88 11.39
C SER A 304 11.27 18.41 9.96
N ARG A 305 10.36 17.80 9.17
CA ARG A 305 10.10 18.20 7.77
C ARG A 305 9.26 19.46 7.66
N LEU A 306 8.29 19.61 8.54
CA LEU A 306 7.44 20.80 8.60
C LEU A 306 8.22 22.01 9.15
N GLY A 307 9.27 21.77 9.97
CA GLY A 307 10.05 22.78 10.65
C GLY A 307 9.29 23.40 11.84
N ASP A 308 9.94 24.30 12.56
CA ASP A 308 9.48 24.84 13.84
C ASP A 308 8.08 25.51 13.80
N LYS A 309 7.67 25.99 12.64
CA LYS A 309 6.39 26.69 12.44
C LYS A 309 5.40 25.92 11.55
N GLY A 310 5.76 24.75 11.10
CA GLY A 310 4.93 23.99 10.18
C GLY A 310 3.90 23.12 10.91
N VAL A 311 2.64 23.14 10.44
CA VAL A 311 1.55 22.34 11.00
C VAL A 311 0.67 21.77 9.92
N LEU A 312 0.04 20.64 10.22
CA LEU A 312 -0.96 20.00 9.36
C LEU A 312 -2.36 20.47 9.76
N ALA A 313 -3.12 20.95 8.80
CA ALA A 313 -4.48 21.45 8.99
C ALA A 313 -5.51 20.52 8.36
N ALA A 314 -6.64 20.29 9.03
CA ALA A 314 -7.74 19.47 8.51
C ALA A 314 -8.61 20.22 7.49
N THR A 315 -8.65 21.55 7.57
CA THR A 315 -9.49 22.43 6.74
C THR A 315 -8.78 23.75 6.46
N GLU A 316 -9.21 24.44 5.42
CA GLU A 316 -8.77 25.82 5.13
C GLU A 316 -9.01 26.78 6.32
N GLN A 317 -10.11 26.59 7.04
CA GLN A 317 -10.41 27.40 8.20
C GLN A 317 -9.38 27.18 9.32
N SER A 318 -9.05 25.91 9.62
CA SER A 318 -8.02 25.60 10.62
C SER A 318 -6.64 26.08 10.17
N ALA A 319 -6.34 26.04 8.87
CA ALA A 319 -5.11 26.59 8.31
C ALA A 319 -5.00 28.10 8.57
N ARG A 320 -6.07 28.88 8.28
CA ARG A 320 -6.10 30.32 8.56
C ARG A 320 -5.92 30.65 10.03
N ILE A 321 -6.48 29.86 10.93
CA ILE A 321 -6.28 30.01 12.38
C ILE A 321 -4.79 29.83 12.73
N ALA A 322 -4.14 28.81 12.19
CA ALA A 322 -2.72 28.58 12.41
C ALA A 322 -1.86 29.71 11.84
N GLU A 323 -2.18 30.19 10.62
CA GLU A 323 -1.47 31.29 9.96
C GLU A 323 -1.61 32.63 10.70
N SER A 324 -2.79 32.91 11.27
CA SER A 324 -2.99 34.09 12.13
C SER A 324 -2.11 34.09 13.38
N ARG A 325 -1.61 32.90 13.78
CA ARG A 325 -0.68 32.70 14.89
C ARG A 325 0.79 32.59 14.46
N GLY A 326 1.07 32.87 13.19
CA GLY A 326 2.42 32.86 12.62
C GLY A 326 2.97 31.46 12.30
N LEU A 327 2.07 30.44 12.24
CA LEU A 327 2.40 29.10 11.79
C LEU A 327 2.26 28.99 10.27
N LYS A 328 2.87 27.98 9.68
CA LYS A 328 2.73 27.62 8.26
C LYS A 328 1.89 26.34 8.16
N ALA A 329 0.66 26.48 7.71
CA ALA A 329 -0.25 25.36 7.62
C ALA A 329 -0.18 24.68 6.26
N MET A 330 -0.21 23.33 6.25
CA MET A 330 -0.45 22.51 5.09
C MET A 330 -1.76 21.77 5.28
N VAL A 331 -2.73 22.03 4.40
CA VAL A 331 -4.01 21.36 4.46
C VAL A 331 -3.86 19.92 3.94
N VAL A 332 -4.36 18.97 4.73
CA VAL A 332 -4.37 17.53 4.40
C VAL A 332 -5.79 16.99 4.55
N PRO A 333 -6.12 15.83 3.97
CA PRO A 333 -7.43 15.21 4.17
C PRO A 333 -7.79 15.11 5.66
N VAL A 334 -9.03 15.43 5.99
CA VAL A 334 -9.53 15.50 7.38
C VAL A 334 -9.21 14.22 8.18
N ALA A 335 -9.42 13.04 7.57
CA ALA A 335 -9.13 11.76 8.20
C ALA A 335 -7.63 11.59 8.54
N TRP A 336 -6.74 12.15 7.74
CA TRP A 336 -5.29 12.11 8.00
C TRP A 336 -4.91 13.04 9.14
N ALA A 337 -5.45 14.27 9.12
CA ALA A 337 -5.21 15.24 10.19
C ALA A 337 -5.61 14.65 11.55
N HIS A 338 -6.80 14.06 11.65
CA HIS A 338 -7.29 13.43 12.87
C HIS A 338 -6.42 12.23 13.31
N ALA A 339 -6.07 11.37 12.34
CA ALA A 339 -5.23 10.21 12.64
C ALA A 339 -3.84 10.65 13.18
N LEU A 340 -3.23 11.68 12.59
CA LEU A 340 -1.94 12.21 13.02
C LEU A 340 -2.07 12.99 14.33
N GLU A 341 -3.18 13.66 14.56
CA GLU A 341 -3.49 14.35 15.80
C GLU A 341 -3.59 13.39 16.99
N SER A 342 -4.28 12.26 16.80
CA SER A 342 -4.40 11.20 17.83
C SER A 342 -3.05 10.60 18.24
N MET A 343 -2.04 10.69 17.35
CA MET A 343 -0.67 10.24 17.64
C MET A 343 0.18 11.31 18.35
N GLY A 344 -0.33 12.53 18.53
CA GLY A 344 0.45 13.67 19.00
C GLY A 344 1.27 14.35 17.89
N GLY A 345 0.89 14.18 16.63
CA GLY A 345 1.55 14.80 15.47
C GLY A 345 1.42 16.33 15.44
N PRO A 346 2.22 17.01 14.60
CA PRO A 346 2.24 18.46 14.49
C PRO A 346 1.01 18.96 13.70
N THR A 347 -0.17 18.77 14.24
CA THR A 347 -1.45 19.24 13.69
C THR A 347 -1.86 20.57 14.33
N VAL A 348 -2.76 21.30 13.66
CA VAL A 348 -3.29 22.55 14.20
C VAL A 348 -3.92 22.32 15.58
N GLY A 349 -4.67 21.22 15.76
CA GLY A 349 -5.29 20.91 17.05
C GLY A 349 -4.28 20.75 18.17
N ASN A 350 -3.21 20.00 17.95
CA ASN A 350 -2.18 19.80 18.97
C ASN A 350 -1.34 21.06 19.23
N VAL A 351 -0.82 21.69 18.15
CA VAL A 351 0.12 22.82 18.29
C VAL A 351 -0.58 24.08 18.79
N VAL A 352 -1.73 24.42 18.20
CA VAL A 352 -2.49 25.61 18.61
C VAL A 352 -3.10 25.40 20.00
N GLY A 353 -3.57 24.18 20.30
CA GLY A 353 -4.04 23.84 21.64
C GLY A 353 -2.94 23.97 22.70
N ASP A 354 -1.71 23.55 22.41
CA ASP A 354 -0.57 23.71 23.34
C ASP A 354 -0.10 25.17 23.46
N MET A 355 -0.11 25.94 22.35
CA MET A 355 0.15 27.38 22.40
C MET A 355 -0.90 28.12 23.23
N ALA A 356 -2.16 27.76 23.09
CA ALA A 356 -3.24 28.31 23.88
C ALA A 356 -3.02 28.01 25.38
N LYS A 357 -2.61 26.80 25.75
CA LYS A 357 -2.32 26.43 27.14
C LYS A 357 -1.14 27.19 27.73
N GLN A 358 -0.11 27.51 26.95
CA GLN A 358 1.03 28.27 27.40
C GLN A 358 0.68 29.75 27.69
N GLY A 359 -0.37 30.28 27.06
CA GLY A 359 -0.89 31.62 27.25
C GLY A 359 -2.06 31.74 28.22
N TRP A 360 -2.51 30.62 28.82
CA TRP A 360 -3.64 30.63 29.75
C TRP A 360 -3.19 30.77 31.20
N GLN A 361 -3.89 31.64 31.88
CA GLN A 361 -3.89 31.62 33.34
C GLN A 361 -5.14 30.90 33.81
N GLU A 362 -4.93 29.73 34.42
CA GLU A 362 -6.05 29.02 35.06
C GLU A 362 -6.64 29.88 36.17
N ALA A 363 -7.93 29.90 36.25
CA ALA A 363 -8.68 30.65 37.23
C ALA A 363 -9.92 29.87 37.66
N GLU A 364 -10.40 30.20 38.84
CA GLU A 364 -11.64 29.62 39.34
C GLU A 364 -12.85 30.15 38.53
N LEU A 365 -13.76 29.25 38.15
CA LEU A 365 -14.97 29.65 37.45
C LEU A 365 -15.88 30.47 38.38
N PRO A 366 -16.45 31.59 37.91
CA PRO A 366 -17.47 32.32 38.66
C PRO A 366 -18.64 31.39 39.03
N ALA A 367 -19.19 31.59 40.23
CA ALA A 367 -20.27 30.72 40.73
C ALA A 367 -21.46 30.60 39.77
N LEU A 368 -21.81 31.66 39.05
CA LEU A 368 -22.85 31.66 38.03
C LEU A 368 -22.53 30.76 36.85
N ALA A 369 -21.28 30.82 36.32
CA ALA A 369 -20.84 29.98 35.24
C ALA A 369 -20.77 28.50 35.64
N LEU A 370 -20.30 28.23 36.86
CA LEU A 370 -20.26 26.88 37.42
C LEU A 370 -21.69 26.30 37.58
N ASP A 371 -22.64 27.11 38.05
CA ASP A 371 -24.04 26.69 38.14
C ASP A 371 -24.64 26.37 36.78
N GLN A 372 -24.36 27.18 35.75
CA GLN A 372 -24.75 26.90 34.37
C GLN A 372 -24.18 25.56 33.85
N CYS A 373 -22.90 25.28 34.10
CA CYS A 373 -22.28 23.99 33.78
C CYS A 373 -23.02 22.84 34.47
N GLN A 374 -23.36 22.98 35.74
CA GLN A 374 -24.08 21.95 36.48
C GLN A 374 -25.52 21.78 35.99
N VAL A 375 -26.20 22.88 35.60
CA VAL A 375 -27.54 22.81 34.97
C VAL A 375 -27.47 22.01 33.70
N TRP A 376 -26.50 22.25 32.85
CA TRP A 376 -26.34 21.47 31.60
C TRP A 376 -26.01 20.00 31.88
N CYS A 377 -25.16 19.68 32.84
CA CYS A 377 -24.94 18.30 33.25
C CYS A 377 -26.26 17.60 33.68
N ARG A 378 -27.05 18.24 34.54
CA ARG A 378 -28.36 17.70 34.97
C ARG A 378 -29.32 17.48 33.79
N ARG A 379 -29.35 18.41 32.82
CA ARG A 379 -30.17 18.25 31.59
C ARG A 379 -29.73 17.05 30.77
N ILE A 380 -28.43 16.93 30.50
CA ILE A 380 -27.85 15.81 29.72
C ILE A 380 -28.12 14.47 30.41
N GLU A 381 -27.99 14.42 31.74
CA GLU A 381 -28.32 13.24 32.56
C GLU A 381 -29.80 12.89 32.45
N SER A 382 -30.70 13.89 32.58
CA SER A 382 -32.14 13.69 32.46
C SER A 382 -32.58 13.24 31.06
N TRP A 383 -31.82 13.59 30.04
CA TRP A 383 -32.05 13.14 28.67
C TRP A 383 -31.52 11.70 28.40
N GLY A 384 -30.82 11.09 29.37
CA GLY A 384 -30.19 9.78 29.22
C GLY A 384 -28.96 9.78 28.31
N LEU A 385 -28.37 10.94 28.06
CA LEU A 385 -27.23 11.10 27.17
C LEU A 385 -25.86 11.03 27.87
N ALA A 386 -25.84 10.93 29.20
CA ALA A 386 -24.59 10.83 29.97
C ALA A 386 -23.91 9.45 29.88
N ALA A 387 -24.62 8.41 29.40
CA ALA A 387 -24.09 7.05 29.22
C ALA A 387 -23.33 6.46 30.42
N GLY A 388 -23.76 6.85 31.65
CA GLY A 388 -23.11 6.43 32.91
C GLY A 388 -21.77 7.07 33.21
N LYS A 389 -21.31 8.05 32.42
CA LYS A 389 -20.06 8.78 32.68
C LYS A 389 -20.27 9.77 33.84
N PRO A 390 -19.28 9.91 34.74
CA PRO A 390 -19.33 10.92 35.80
C PRO A 390 -19.28 12.34 35.22
N ARG A 391 -19.70 13.31 35.95
CA ARG A 391 -19.58 14.73 35.56
C ARG A 391 -18.11 15.12 35.43
N PRO A 392 -17.75 15.94 34.41
CA PRO A 392 -16.40 16.45 34.29
C PRO A 392 -16.10 17.48 35.38
N GLY A 393 -14.81 17.73 35.63
CA GLY A 393 -14.37 18.92 36.35
C GLY A 393 -14.57 20.19 35.51
N PHE A 394 -14.64 21.34 36.16
CA PHE A 394 -14.78 22.62 35.48
C PHE A 394 -13.74 23.61 36.01
N ILE A 395 -13.00 24.25 35.10
CA ILE A 395 -12.06 25.34 35.43
C ILE A 395 -12.23 26.47 34.41
N GLY A 396 -11.97 27.69 34.90
CA GLY A 396 -11.87 28.86 34.04
C GLY A 396 -10.46 29.09 33.55
N PHE A 397 -10.30 29.83 32.46
CA PHE A 397 -9.03 30.39 32.04
C PHE A 397 -9.20 31.83 31.53
N ARG A 398 -8.11 32.61 31.59
CA ARG A 398 -8.00 33.89 30.91
C ARG A 398 -6.84 33.83 29.95
N GLU A 399 -7.03 34.39 28.76
CA GLU A 399 -5.93 34.57 27.81
C GLU A 399 -5.05 35.73 28.22
N GLN A 400 -3.72 35.65 27.97
CA GLN A 400 -2.82 36.76 28.25
C GLN A 400 -3.05 37.91 27.27
N PRO A 401 -2.88 39.16 27.71
CA PRO A 401 -3.02 40.34 26.85
C PRO A 401 -2.11 40.25 25.62
N GLY A 402 -2.70 40.40 24.43
CA GLY A 402 -1.99 40.29 23.14
C GLY A 402 -2.17 38.97 22.37
N GLN A 403 -2.76 37.98 23.00
CA GLN A 403 -3.31 36.81 22.28
C GLN A 403 -4.78 37.10 22.03
N ALA A 404 -5.13 37.44 20.79
CA ALA A 404 -6.52 37.70 20.42
C ALA A 404 -7.37 36.44 20.65
N GLY A 405 -8.32 36.57 21.60
CA GLY A 405 -9.17 35.48 22.06
C GLY A 405 -9.93 34.75 20.96
N ILE A 406 -9.52 33.54 20.71
CA ILE A 406 -10.16 32.66 19.76
C ILE A 406 -10.69 31.40 20.47
N THR A 407 -10.07 31.01 21.58
CA THR A 407 -10.46 29.80 22.31
C THR A 407 -11.59 30.13 23.29
N LYS A 408 -12.78 29.62 22.99
CA LYS A 408 -13.96 29.75 23.86
C LYS A 408 -13.95 28.74 25.00
N GLY A 409 -13.60 27.48 24.68
CA GLY A 409 -13.50 26.40 25.64
C GLY A 409 -12.64 25.25 25.12
N GLN A 410 -12.38 24.29 25.99
CA GLN A 410 -11.70 23.05 25.64
C GLN A 410 -12.03 21.93 26.63
N TYR A 411 -12.34 20.73 26.14
CA TYR A 411 -12.40 19.53 26.95
C TYR A 411 -11.03 18.83 26.99
N ASN A 412 -10.52 18.53 28.18
CA ASN A 412 -9.32 17.74 28.38
C ASN A 412 -9.67 16.30 28.71
N PRO A 413 -9.48 15.32 27.79
CA PRO A 413 -9.87 13.93 28.02
C PRO A 413 -9.01 13.21 29.07
N LYS A 414 -7.78 13.69 29.32
CA LYS A 414 -6.88 13.09 30.33
C LYS A 414 -7.29 13.42 31.74
N THR A 415 -7.59 14.70 32.01
CA THR A 415 -8.05 15.18 33.32
C THR A 415 -9.57 15.10 33.48
N LYS A 416 -10.30 14.84 32.41
CA LYS A 416 -11.79 14.88 32.33
C LYS A 416 -12.32 16.24 32.80
N THR A 417 -11.69 17.32 32.33
CA THR A 417 -11.99 18.69 32.75
C THR A 417 -12.45 19.50 31.54
N VAL A 418 -13.53 20.25 31.71
CA VAL A 418 -13.98 21.28 30.77
C VAL A 418 -13.35 22.60 31.24
N GLN A 419 -12.63 23.26 30.32
CA GLN A 419 -11.98 24.54 30.51
C GLN A 419 -12.76 25.60 29.73
N LEU A 420 -13.14 26.69 30.38
CA LEU A 420 -13.97 27.75 29.80
C LEU A 420 -13.29 29.10 29.90
N ASN A 421 -13.31 29.86 28.79
CA ASN A 421 -12.79 31.23 28.80
C ASN A 421 -13.70 32.15 29.65
N LEU A 422 -13.12 32.83 30.64
CA LEU A 422 -13.85 33.69 31.57
C LEU A 422 -14.39 34.98 30.94
N GLU A 423 -14.00 35.29 29.71
CA GLU A 423 -14.52 36.43 28.95
C GLU A 423 -15.85 36.10 28.22
N LEU A 424 -16.26 34.85 28.22
CA LEU A 424 -17.53 34.44 27.64
C LEU A 424 -18.70 34.82 28.54
N GLY A 425 -19.79 35.21 27.90
CA GLY A 425 -21.06 35.47 28.59
C GLY A 425 -22.27 35.13 27.71
N GLY A 426 -23.44 35.06 28.32
CA GLY A 426 -24.70 34.83 27.62
C GLY A 426 -24.74 33.55 26.77
N GLU A 427 -25.18 33.67 25.57
CA GLU A 427 -25.37 32.54 24.62
C GLU A 427 -24.04 31.87 24.26
N ASP A 428 -22.97 32.65 24.10
CA ASP A 428 -21.64 32.10 23.76
C ASP A 428 -21.13 31.16 24.86
N LEU A 429 -21.32 31.50 26.13
CA LEU A 429 -20.94 30.63 27.24
C LEU A 429 -21.77 29.33 27.25
N GLU A 430 -23.08 29.44 27.07
CA GLU A 430 -23.96 28.24 27.04
C GLU A 430 -23.65 27.31 25.88
N MET A 431 -23.42 27.86 24.70
CA MET A 431 -23.04 27.09 23.51
C MET A 431 -21.69 26.36 23.76
N THR A 432 -20.72 27.05 24.29
CA THR A 432 -19.40 26.46 24.59
C THR A 432 -19.50 25.38 25.67
N ILE A 433 -20.28 25.59 26.72
CA ILE A 433 -20.52 24.56 27.76
C ILE A 433 -21.11 23.30 27.12
N LEU A 434 -22.14 23.44 26.26
CA LEU A 434 -22.79 22.31 25.63
C LEU A 434 -21.81 21.55 24.68
N GLU A 435 -21.01 22.27 23.92
CA GLU A 435 -20.01 21.71 23.00
C GLU A 435 -18.96 20.89 23.75
N GLU A 436 -18.37 21.45 24.81
CA GLU A 436 -17.34 20.77 25.60
C GLU A 436 -17.90 19.58 26.41
N LEU A 437 -19.14 19.69 26.88
CA LEU A 437 -19.85 18.56 27.49
C LEU A 437 -20.17 17.46 26.47
N ALA A 438 -20.45 17.83 25.20
CA ALA A 438 -20.64 16.87 24.13
C ALA A 438 -19.37 16.05 23.89
N HIS A 439 -18.18 16.66 23.90
CA HIS A 439 -16.90 15.94 23.86
C HIS A 439 -16.75 14.97 25.02
N HIS A 440 -17.04 15.43 26.23
CA HIS A 440 -16.97 14.57 27.41
C HIS A 440 -17.90 13.36 27.33
N TYR A 441 -19.18 13.59 27.08
CA TYR A 441 -20.21 12.53 27.16
C TYR A 441 -20.21 11.63 25.91
N SER A 442 -19.97 12.14 24.72
CA SER A 442 -19.83 11.31 23.52
C SER A 442 -18.50 10.56 23.50
N GLY A 443 -17.42 11.14 24.00
CA GLY A 443 -16.06 10.66 23.86
C GLY A 443 -15.53 10.81 22.44
N GLN A 444 -16.13 11.69 21.63
CA GLN A 444 -15.82 11.89 20.22
C GLN A 444 -15.19 13.27 20.02
N ALA A 445 -14.34 13.36 18.99
CA ALA A 445 -13.75 14.61 18.54
C ALA A 445 -14.72 15.39 17.62
N ASP A 446 -14.43 16.67 17.42
CA ASP A 446 -15.13 17.51 16.44
C ASP A 446 -15.21 16.87 15.06
N TYR A 447 -16.26 17.22 14.33
CA TYR A 447 -16.51 16.75 12.94
C TYR A 447 -16.69 15.24 12.77
N THR A 448 -16.68 14.45 13.84
CA THR A 448 -17.03 13.03 13.74
C THR A 448 -18.54 12.85 13.63
N ARG A 449 -18.97 11.81 12.91
CA ARG A 449 -20.38 11.46 12.83
C ARG A 449 -20.98 11.17 14.22
N GLY A 450 -20.23 10.52 15.10
CA GLY A 450 -20.65 10.22 16.46
C GLY A 450 -20.88 11.47 17.31
N PHE A 451 -20.05 12.50 17.16
CA PHE A 451 -20.20 13.80 17.81
C PHE A 451 -21.47 14.52 17.29
N GLN A 452 -21.65 14.58 15.98
CA GLN A 452 -22.82 15.19 15.37
C GLN A 452 -24.14 14.49 15.77
N GLU A 453 -24.15 13.15 15.77
CA GLU A 453 -25.31 12.36 16.19
C GLU A 453 -25.65 12.60 17.69
N TRP A 454 -24.61 12.76 18.52
CA TRP A 454 -24.83 13.08 19.94
C TRP A 454 -25.46 14.47 20.11
N LEU A 455 -24.93 15.49 19.43
CA LEU A 455 -25.47 16.84 19.43
C LEU A 455 -26.92 16.90 18.93
N LEU A 456 -27.23 16.22 17.85
CA LEU A 456 -28.58 16.14 17.31
C LEU A 456 -29.55 15.48 18.31
N ARG A 457 -29.12 14.44 19.02
CA ARG A 457 -29.91 13.81 20.08
C ARG A 457 -30.15 14.80 21.23
N ALA A 458 -29.14 15.57 21.63
CA ALA A 458 -29.28 16.58 22.69
C ALA A 458 -30.29 17.67 22.30
N VAL A 459 -30.20 18.19 21.08
CA VAL A 459 -31.15 19.18 20.54
C VAL A 459 -32.59 18.61 20.50
N MET A 460 -32.76 17.40 19.95
CA MET A 460 -34.06 16.75 19.87
C MET A 460 -34.69 16.55 21.28
N ARG A 461 -33.90 16.12 22.27
CA ARG A 461 -34.36 15.93 23.65
C ARG A 461 -34.71 17.26 24.31
N GLY A 462 -33.94 18.32 24.04
CA GLY A 462 -34.23 19.68 24.51
C GLY A 462 -35.56 20.20 24.00
N ILE A 463 -35.80 20.09 22.68
CA ILE A 463 -37.06 20.51 22.06
C ILE A 463 -38.27 19.70 22.59
N MET A 464 -38.16 18.38 22.70
CA MET A 464 -39.23 17.51 23.20
C MET A 464 -39.54 17.72 24.70
N GLY A 465 -38.48 18.02 25.48
CA GLY A 465 -38.65 18.28 26.93
C GLY A 465 -39.33 19.62 27.24
N GLU A 466 -39.17 20.62 26.38
CA GLU A 466 -39.89 21.91 26.52
C GLU A 466 -41.35 21.83 26.08
N GLY A 467 -41.69 20.96 25.12
CA GLY A 467 -43.06 20.72 24.68
C GLY A 467 -43.94 20.07 25.75
N GLN A 468 -43.41 19.23 26.62
CA GLN A 468 -44.13 18.57 27.71
C GLN A 468 -44.36 19.45 28.94
N ARG A 469 -43.76 20.61 29.05
CA ARG A 469 -43.96 21.57 30.14
C ARG A 469 -45.03 22.64 29.83
N LYS A 470 -45.58 22.64 28.64
CA LYS A 470 -46.64 23.56 28.17
C LYS A 470 -48.02 22.94 28.07
N GLU A 471 -48.19 21.67 28.43
CA GLU A 471 -49.44 21.00 28.72
C GLU A 471 -49.59 20.77 30.22
#